data_b3d653cb7c8e97d1a16f34a0b92b46fd
#
_entry.id   b3d653cb7c8e97d1a16f34a0b92b46fd
#
_cell.length_a   1.000
_cell.length_b   1.000
_cell.length_c   1.000
_cell.angle_alpha   90.00
_cell.angle_beta   90.00
_cell.angle_gamma   90.00
#
_symmetry.space_group_name_H-M   'P 1'
#
loop_
_entity.id
_entity.type
_entity.pdbx_description
1 polymer ?
#
loop_
_entity_poly.entity_id
_entity_poly.type
_entity_poly.pdbx_seq_one_letter_code
_entity_poly.pdbx_strand_id
1 'polypeptide(L)'
;MAQVSITGESRSDFGKGAARRTRRAGLVPAVIYGKGQEPQHVALPDHDLTLALRHPGLVLEVSIDGAKILVAPRDIQRDPVKRTLEHVDLVVLNKAEAAERIEEGKAAEAAAEAAHAAEAEALKHATAADDLDTEAHLDSDAAPAEGDEEADEA
;
A
#
# COMPACT_ATOMS: atom_id res chain seq x y z
N MET A 1 -1.50 2.08 15.25
CA MET A 1 -0.62 3.09 15.87
C MET A 1 0.08 3.83 14.76
N ALA A 2 -0.21 5.11 14.58
CA ALA A 2 0.29 5.91 13.45
C ALA A 2 1.71 6.52 13.66
N GLN A 3 2.39 6.19 14.74
CA GLN A 3 3.77 6.63 14.99
C GLN A 3 4.73 5.45 14.91
N VAL A 4 5.70 5.55 14.00
CA VAL A 4 6.72 4.51 13.75
C VAL A 4 8.11 5.12 13.96
N SER A 5 8.98 4.43 14.70
CA SER A 5 10.36 4.84 14.92
C SER A 5 11.27 4.14 13.93
N ILE A 6 12.06 4.90 13.18
CA ILE A 6 13.00 4.39 12.17
C ILE A 6 14.37 5.02 12.40
N THR A 7 15.42 4.20 12.34
CA THR A 7 16.79 4.68 12.39
C THR A 7 17.26 5.03 10.99
N GLY A 8 17.74 6.25 10.79
CA GLY A 8 18.30 6.73 9.54
C GLY A 8 19.81 7.01 9.64
N GLU A 9 20.48 6.95 8.51
CA GLU A 9 21.88 7.30 8.36
C GLU A 9 22.00 8.65 7.65
N SER A 10 22.87 9.53 8.13
CA SER A 10 23.18 10.79 7.46
C SER A 10 23.93 10.54 6.14
N ARG A 11 23.57 11.27 5.07
CA ARG A 11 24.18 11.14 3.74
C ARG A 11 24.94 12.40 3.35
N SER A 12 26.18 12.20 2.93
CA SER A 12 27.02 13.22 2.31
C SER A 12 27.25 12.98 0.81
N ASP A 13 26.97 11.77 0.33
CA ASP A 13 27.17 11.38 -1.08
C ASP A 13 25.95 11.69 -1.93
N PHE A 14 26.13 12.45 -3.01
CA PHE A 14 25.06 12.85 -3.93
C PHE A 14 25.27 12.32 -5.36
N GLY A 15 24.23 12.46 -6.16
CA GLY A 15 24.21 12.09 -7.58
C GLY A 15 23.72 10.68 -7.85
N LYS A 16 23.55 10.38 -9.15
CA LYS A 16 22.95 9.14 -9.65
C LYS A 16 23.64 7.86 -9.16
N GLY A 17 24.97 7.87 -9.10
CA GLY A 17 25.75 6.73 -8.67
C GLY A 17 25.57 6.42 -7.18
N ALA A 18 25.60 7.46 -6.34
CA ALA A 18 25.39 7.36 -4.91
C ALA A 18 23.98 6.86 -4.57
N ALA A 19 22.94 7.47 -5.18
CA ALA A 19 21.57 7.04 -4.99
C ALA A 19 21.33 5.57 -5.39
N ARG A 20 21.97 5.09 -6.46
CA ARG A 20 21.91 3.68 -6.85
C ARG A 20 22.59 2.75 -5.84
N ARG A 21 23.72 3.17 -5.27
CA ARG A 21 24.40 2.39 -4.21
C ARG A 21 23.52 2.27 -2.98
N THR A 22 22.96 3.40 -2.50
CA THR A 22 22.03 3.44 -1.37
C THR A 22 20.86 2.47 -1.56
N ARG A 23 20.18 2.51 -2.72
CA ARG A 23 19.06 1.60 -3.01
C ARG A 23 19.48 0.13 -3.13
N ARG A 24 20.67 -0.17 -3.64
CA ARG A 24 21.21 -1.56 -3.66
C ARG A 24 21.51 -2.08 -2.26
N ALA A 25 21.84 -1.20 -1.31
CA ALA A 25 22.03 -1.56 0.09
C ALA A 25 20.70 -1.75 0.86
N GLY A 26 19.54 -1.62 0.19
CA GLY A 26 18.23 -1.73 0.83
C GLY A 26 17.81 -0.46 1.58
N LEU A 27 18.45 0.67 1.26
CA LEU A 27 18.14 1.96 1.85
C LEU A 27 17.49 2.90 0.82
N VAL A 28 16.55 3.71 1.24
CA VAL A 28 15.90 4.73 0.43
C VAL A 28 16.48 6.09 0.75
N PRO A 29 16.97 6.83 -0.26
CA PRO A 29 17.39 8.22 -0.05
C PRO A 29 16.16 9.08 0.27
N ALA A 30 16.24 9.88 1.31
CA ALA A 30 15.20 10.79 1.73
C ALA A 30 15.78 12.16 2.10
N VAL A 31 14.92 13.18 2.08
CA VAL A 31 15.26 14.54 2.50
C VAL A 31 14.29 14.98 3.58
N ILE A 32 14.85 15.44 4.69
CA ILE A 32 14.09 16.02 5.80
C ILE A 32 14.26 17.53 5.74
N TYR A 33 13.16 18.27 5.67
CA TYR A 33 13.17 19.72 5.62
C TYR A 33 11.96 20.33 6.34
N GLY A 34 12.06 21.60 6.68
CA GLY A 34 10.94 22.38 7.24
C GLY A 34 11.38 23.23 8.44
N LYS A 35 10.48 24.15 8.81
CA LYS A 35 10.59 25.02 10.02
C LYS A 35 11.91 25.77 10.20
N GLY A 36 12.50 26.25 9.09
CA GLY A 36 13.72 27.06 9.14
C GLY A 36 15.00 26.30 9.45
N GLN A 37 14.96 24.96 9.38
CA GLN A 37 16.13 24.11 9.46
C GLN A 37 16.69 23.85 8.05
N GLU A 38 17.98 23.66 7.97
CA GLU A 38 18.63 23.24 6.72
C GLU A 38 18.15 21.83 6.33
N PRO A 39 17.98 21.57 5.03
CA PRO A 39 17.60 20.26 4.54
C PRO A 39 18.63 19.20 4.93
N GLN A 40 18.19 18.14 5.58
CA GLN A 40 19.03 17.02 5.96
C GLN A 40 18.80 15.85 4.99
N HIS A 41 19.89 15.38 4.38
CA HIS A 41 19.84 14.23 3.50
C HIS A 41 20.11 12.95 4.30
N VAL A 42 19.22 11.99 4.22
CA VAL A 42 19.25 10.76 4.99
C VAL A 42 19.03 9.53 4.14
N ALA A 43 19.46 8.39 4.62
CA ALA A 43 19.12 7.09 4.07
C ALA A 43 18.31 6.32 5.11
N LEU A 44 17.14 5.82 4.71
CA LEU A 44 16.21 5.09 5.57
C LEU A 44 16.05 3.64 5.08
N PRO A 45 15.84 2.65 5.96
CA PRO A 45 15.61 1.28 5.55
C PRO A 45 14.32 1.16 4.72
N ASP A 46 14.43 0.56 3.53
CA ASP A 46 13.33 0.45 2.56
C ASP A 46 12.15 -0.35 3.11
N HIS A 47 12.44 -1.47 3.77
CA HIS A 47 11.41 -2.37 4.29
C HIS A 47 10.53 -1.68 5.34
N ASP A 48 11.15 -1.08 6.35
CA ASP A 48 10.43 -0.44 7.47
C ASP A 48 9.66 0.79 6.99
N LEU A 49 10.28 1.56 6.09
CA LEU A 49 9.64 2.72 5.47
C LEU A 49 8.45 2.32 4.60
N THR A 50 8.56 1.26 3.81
CA THR A 50 7.46 0.75 2.98
C THR A 50 6.29 0.26 3.82
N LEU A 51 6.54 -0.41 4.94
CA LEU A 51 5.49 -0.83 5.87
C LEU A 51 4.81 0.36 6.54
N ALA A 52 5.62 1.31 7.03
CA ALA A 52 5.11 2.51 7.66
C ALA A 52 4.22 3.34 6.73
N LEU A 53 4.61 3.51 5.46
CA LEU A 53 3.88 4.29 4.46
C LEU A 53 2.51 3.72 4.05
N ARG A 54 2.12 2.55 4.56
CA ARG A 54 0.79 1.98 4.35
C ARG A 54 -0.28 2.60 5.24
N HIS A 55 0.13 3.19 6.36
CA HIS A 55 -0.80 3.77 7.32
C HIS A 55 -1.15 5.22 6.95
N PRO A 56 -2.43 5.57 6.86
CA PRO A 56 -2.84 6.96 6.68
C PRO A 56 -2.49 7.77 7.93
N GLY A 57 -2.17 9.05 7.75
CA GLY A 57 -1.78 9.93 8.87
C GLY A 57 -0.47 9.54 9.56
N LEU A 58 0.43 8.86 8.84
CA LEU A 58 1.72 8.42 9.36
C LEU A 58 2.54 9.58 9.90
N VAL A 59 3.06 9.40 11.12
CA VAL A 59 4.12 10.21 11.70
C VAL A 59 5.33 9.31 11.98
N LEU A 60 6.47 9.67 11.42
CA LEU A 60 7.74 8.96 11.62
C LEU A 60 8.57 9.67 12.70
N GLU A 61 9.13 8.91 13.61
CA GLU A 61 10.21 9.34 14.48
C GLU A 61 11.53 8.85 13.88
N VAL A 62 12.24 9.73 13.18
CA VAL A 62 13.51 9.37 12.57
C VAL A 62 14.63 9.67 13.54
N SER A 63 15.44 8.67 13.87
CA SER A 63 16.64 8.79 14.68
C SER A 63 17.87 8.89 13.79
N ILE A 64 18.55 10.03 13.82
CA ILE A 64 19.77 10.31 13.03
C ILE A 64 20.84 10.76 14.00
N ASP A 65 21.97 10.07 14.03
CA ASP A 65 23.11 10.40 14.90
C ASP A 65 22.73 10.62 16.39
N GLY A 66 21.69 9.91 16.86
CA GLY A 66 21.17 10.04 18.23
C GLY A 66 20.13 11.15 18.43
N ALA A 67 19.89 12.01 17.45
CA ALA A 67 18.80 12.99 17.47
C ALA A 67 17.50 12.36 16.93
N LYS A 68 16.39 12.59 17.62
CA LYS A 68 15.06 12.14 17.23
C LYS A 68 14.27 13.30 16.67
N ILE A 69 13.80 13.16 15.44
CA ILE A 69 13.05 14.17 14.72
C ILE A 69 11.70 13.58 14.32
N LEU A 70 10.61 14.29 14.63
CA LEU A 70 9.27 13.94 14.18
C LEU A 70 9.04 14.49 12.78
N VAL A 71 8.71 13.60 11.84
CA VAL A 71 8.53 13.96 10.43
C VAL A 71 7.29 13.28 9.86
N ALA A 72 6.72 13.88 8.82
CA ALA A 72 5.68 13.27 8.03
C ALA A 72 6.08 13.17 6.56
N PRO A 73 5.65 12.13 5.84
CA PRO A 73 5.86 12.05 4.42
C PRO A 73 5.03 13.12 3.70
N ARG A 74 5.67 13.83 2.77
CA ARG A 74 5.03 14.82 1.90
C ARG A 74 4.93 14.35 0.47
N ASP A 75 6.03 13.81 -0.07
CA ASP A 75 6.08 13.23 -1.40
C ASP A 75 6.77 11.87 -1.37
N ILE A 76 6.24 10.93 -2.15
CA ILE A 76 6.71 9.54 -2.20
C ILE A 76 6.90 9.17 -3.66
N GLN A 77 8.15 9.02 -4.08
CA GLN A 77 8.50 8.61 -5.43
C GLN A 77 8.73 7.09 -5.46
N ARG A 78 7.96 6.42 -6.31
CA ARG A 78 8.05 4.96 -6.52
C ARG A 78 8.33 4.64 -7.97
N ASP A 79 9.17 3.65 -8.19
CA ASP A 79 9.36 3.06 -9.52
C ASP A 79 8.06 2.35 -9.95
N PRO A 80 7.43 2.74 -11.07
CA PRO A 80 6.15 2.15 -11.49
C PRO A 80 6.28 0.68 -11.91
N VAL A 81 7.47 0.26 -12.35
CA VAL A 81 7.74 -1.11 -12.82
C VAL A 81 8.09 -2.03 -11.65
N LYS A 82 9.05 -1.63 -10.82
CA LYS A 82 9.56 -2.43 -9.70
C LYS A 82 8.75 -2.26 -8.43
N ARG A 83 7.93 -1.19 -8.34
CA ARG A 83 7.18 -0.80 -7.14
C ARG A 83 8.05 -0.53 -5.90
N THR A 84 9.35 -0.34 -6.10
CA THR A 84 10.30 0.02 -5.05
C THR A 84 10.28 1.52 -4.79
N LEU A 85 10.58 1.93 -3.57
CA LEU A 85 10.74 3.34 -3.24
C LEU A 85 12.02 3.90 -3.88
N GLU A 86 11.88 5.03 -4.57
CA GLU A 86 13.02 5.73 -5.16
C GLU A 86 13.49 6.89 -4.30
N HIS A 87 12.56 7.67 -3.78
CA HIS A 87 12.84 8.83 -2.95
C HIS A 87 11.64 9.14 -2.05
N VAL A 88 11.89 9.72 -0.89
CA VAL A 88 10.84 10.21 0.02
C VAL A 88 11.22 11.57 0.56
N ASP A 89 10.28 12.50 0.45
CA ASP A 89 10.38 13.83 1.04
C ASP A 89 9.64 13.87 2.36
N LEU A 90 10.35 14.30 3.41
CA LEU A 90 9.87 14.33 4.77
C LEU A 90 9.85 15.76 5.30
N VAL A 91 8.76 16.15 5.94
CA VAL A 91 8.61 17.47 6.56
C VAL A 91 8.66 17.33 8.08
N VAL A 92 9.47 18.17 8.73
CA VAL A 92 9.54 18.23 10.18
C VAL A 92 8.22 18.73 10.76
N LEU A 93 7.67 18.00 11.71
CA LEU A 93 6.46 18.32 12.43
C LEU A 93 6.75 18.81 13.85
N ASN A 94 5.87 19.69 14.37
CA ASN A 94 5.79 19.93 15.79
C ASN A 94 4.97 18.82 16.47
N LYS A 95 5.09 18.69 17.79
CA LYS A 95 4.31 17.70 18.56
C LYS A 95 2.79 17.89 18.41
N ALA A 96 2.31 19.13 18.29
CA ALA A 96 0.90 19.42 18.09
C ALA A 96 0.42 18.95 16.71
N GLU A 97 1.13 19.30 15.64
CA GLU A 97 0.84 18.87 14.27
C GLU A 97 0.95 17.34 14.10
N ALA A 98 1.89 16.73 14.82
CA ALA A 98 2.02 15.28 14.82
C ALA A 98 0.80 14.61 15.47
N ALA A 99 0.28 15.15 16.57
CA ALA A 99 -0.90 14.65 17.24
C ALA A 99 -2.15 14.77 16.36
N GLU A 100 -2.37 15.94 15.75
CA GLU A 100 -3.49 16.18 14.83
C GLU A 100 -3.45 15.19 13.64
N ARG A 101 -2.27 15.01 13.04
CA ARG A 101 -2.11 14.10 11.91
C ARG A 101 -2.37 12.64 12.28
N ILE A 102 -2.00 12.22 13.49
CA ILE A 102 -2.29 10.88 14.02
C ILE A 102 -3.79 10.70 14.21
N GLU A 103 -4.50 11.71 14.70
CA GLU A 103 -5.96 11.65 14.88
C GLU A 103 -6.69 11.61 13.54
N GLU A 104 -6.28 12.43 12.57
CA GLU A 104 -6.80 12.38 11.20
C GLU A 104 -6.57 11.01 10.55
N GLY A 105 -5.36 10.44 10.74
CA GLY A 105 -5.03 9.11 10.22
C GLY A 105 -5.90 8.00 10.83
N LYS A 106 -6.16 8.05 12.13
CA LYS A 106 -7.07 7.10 12.79
C LYS A 106 -8.51 7.21 12.28
N ALA A 107 -8.97 8.44 12.06
CA ALA A 107 -10.30 8.67 11.50
C ALA A 107 -10.41 8.15 10.06
N ALA A 108 -9.37 8.34 9.25
CA ALA A 108 -9.30 7.84 7.88
C ALA A 108 -9.21 6.29 7.84
N GLU A 109 -8.44 5.67 8.75
CA GLU A 109 -8.31 4.22 8.86
C GLU A 109 -9.65 3.58 9.28
N ALA A 110 -10.32 4.16 10.28
CA ALA A 110 -11.65 3.71 10.73
C ALA A 110 -12.71 3.87 9.62
N ALA A 111 -12.67 4.94 8.83
CA ALA A 111 -13.57 5.14 7.72
C ALA A 111 -13.31 4.14 6.57
N ALA A 112 -12.04 3.83 6.29
CA ALA A 112 -11.65 2.86 5.28
C ALA A 112 -12.05 1.43 5.69
N GLU A 113 -11.89 1.06 6.96
CA GLU A 113 -12.31 -0.24 7.50
C GLU A 113 -13.83 -0.40 7.45
N ALA A 114 -14.59 0.64 7.79
CA ALA A 114 -16.04 0.65 7.68
C ALA A 114 -16.52 0.51 6.23
N ALA A 115 -15.87 1.18 5.28
CA ALA A 115 -16.17 1.06 3.86
C ALA A 115 -15.87 -0.34 3.31
N HIS A 116 -14.76 -0.95 3.73
CA HIS A 116 -14.38 -2.31 3.32
C HIS A 116 -15.33 -3.37 3.90
N ALA A 117 -15.80 -3.17 5.14
CA ALA A 117 -16.79 -4.04 5.77
C ALA A 117 -18.14 -3.97 5.05
N ALA A 118 -18.57 -2.77 4.67
CA ALA A 118 -19.81 -2.56 3.90
C ALA A 118 -19.75 -3.18 2.50
N GLU A 119 -18.61 -3.09 1.82
CA GLU A 119 -18.40 -3.70 0.50
C GLU A 119 -18.38 -5.22 0.56
N ALA A 120 -17.75 -5.80 1.61
CA ALA A 120 -17.72 -7.23 1.85
C ALA A 120 -19.12 -7.80 2.18
N GLU A 121 -19.97 -7.03 2.85
CA GLU A 121 -21.35 -7.42 3.16
C GLU A 121 -22.25 -7.32 1.92
N ALA A 122 -22.06 -6.29 1.10
CA ALA A 122 -22.74 -6.16 -0.18
C ALA A 122 -22.41 -7.30 -1.15
N LEU A 123 -21.15 -7.75 -1.18
CA LEU A 123 -20.71 -8.87 -1.99
C LEU A 123 -21.35 -10.20 -1.55
N LYS A 124 -21.51 -10.40 -0.24
CA LYS A 124 -22.20 -11.58 0.31
C LYS A 124 -23.70 -11.61 -0.05
N HIS A 125 -24.34 -10.46 -0.08
CA HIS A 125 -25.74 -10.36 -0.50
C HIS A 125 -25.93 -10.58 -2.01
N ALA A 126 -24.96 -10.18 -2.84
CA ALA A 126 -25.01 -10.39 -4.28
C ALA A 126 -24.84 -11.88 -4.66
N THR A 127 -24.01 -12.64 -3.93
CA THR A 127 -23.82 -14.08 -4.18
C THR A 127 -24.97 -14.93 -3.65
N ALA A 128 -25.72 -14.47 -2.65
CA ALA A 128 -26.89 -15.19 -2.12
C ALA A 128 -28.15 -15.04 -3.00
N ALA A 129 -28.17 -14.09 -3.94
CA ALA A 129 -29.28 -13.88 -4.86
C ALA A 129 -29.16 -14.69 -6.15
N ASP A 130 -27.96 -15.20 -6.47
CA ASP A 130 -27.72 -15.98 -7.71
C ASP A 130 -27.95 -17.49 -7.55
N ASP A 131 -28.09 -17.99 -6.32
CA ASP A 131 -28.35 -19.43 -6.04
C ASP A 131 -29.82 -19.82 -6.06
N LEU A 132 -30.75 -18.90 -6.32
CA LEU A 132 -32.20 -19.20 -6.31
C LEU A 132 -32.83 -19.38 -7.71
N ASP A 133 -32.06 -19.26 -8.80
CA ASP A 133 -32.63 -19.35 -10.17
C ASP A 133 -32.19 -20.59 -10.97
N THR A 134 -31.57 -21.61 -10.34
CA THR A 134 -31.07 -22.80 -11.07
C THR A 134 -31.85 -24.09 -10.78
N GLU A 135 -32.98 -24.05 -10.07
CA GLU A 135 -33.78 -25.25 -9.76
C GLU A 135 -35.18 -25.27 -10.43
N ALA A 136 -35.36 -24.71 -11.62
CA ALA A 136 -36.63 -24.84 -12.31
C ALA A 136 -36.48 -25.01 -13.83
N HIS A 137 -35.73 -26.03 -14.30
CA HIS A 137 -35.89 -26.52 -15.66
C HIS A 137 -35.28 -27.91 -15.88
N LEU A 138 -35.82 -28.91 -15.23
CA LEU A 138 -35.63 -30.32 -15.56
C LEU A 138 -36.97 -31.05 -15.33
N ASP A 139 -37.86 -30.97 -16.28
CA ASP A 139 -38.79 -32.08 -16.58
C ASP A 139 -39.53 -31.84 -17.88
N SER A 140 -39.56 -32.88 -18.67
CA SER A 140 -40.31 -33.17 -19.91
C SER A 140 -39.44 -32.96 -21.17
N ASP A 141 -39.22 -33.96 -22.00
CA ASP A 141 -40.09 -35.02 -22.47
C ASP A 141 -39.31 -36.13 -23.19
N ALA A 142 -39.83 -37.32 -23.08
CA ALA A 142 -39.43 -38.60 -23.55
C ALA A 142 -39.20 -38.76 -25.08
N ALA A 143 -38.19 -39.53 -25.43
CA ALA A 143 -38.09 -40.67 -26.36
C ALA A 143 -39.07 -40.85 -27.56
N PRO A 144 -38.83 -41.84 -28.46
CA PRO A 144 -37.67 -42.36 -29.19
C PRO A 144 -37.98 -42.54 -30.71
N ALA A 145 -36.99 -42.96 -31.53
CA ALA A 145 -37.12 -43.84 -32.72
C ALA A 145 -35.80 -43.85 -33.51
N GLU A 146 -35.05 -44.92 -33.51
CA GLU A 146 -35.01 -46.04 -34.46
C GLU A 146 -34.75 -45.64 -35.93
N GLY A 147 -33.80 -46.31 -36.49
CA GLY A 147 -33.63 -46.49 -37.93
C GLY A 147 -32.19 -46.19 -38.35
N ASP A 148 -31.36 -47.14 -38.40
CA ASP A 148 -31.09 -48.14 -39.42
C ASP A 148 -30.14 -47.70 -40.53
N GLU A 149 -29.13 -48.59 -40.71
CA GLU A 149 -28.42 -49.04 -41.92
C GLU A 149 -27.46 -48.07 -42.63
N GLU A 150 -26.40 -48.56 -42.70
CA GLU A 150 -25.56 -49.38 -43.62
C GLU A 150 -24.54 -48.58 -44.42
N ALA A 151 -23.37 -49.16 -44.33
CA ALA A 151 -22.46 -49.56 -45.39
C ALA A 151 -21.80 -48.47 -46.26
N ASP A 152 -20.59 -48.53 -46.36
CA ASP A 152 -19.71 -49.20 -47.35
C ASP A 152 -18.58 -48.28 -47.82
N GLU A 153 -17.41 -48.84 -47.72
CA GLU A 153 -16.26 -48.88 -48.65
C GLU A 153 -15.81 -47.60 -49.41
N ALA A 154 -14.67 -47.23 -49.20
CA ALA A 154 -13.53 -47.29 -50.14
C ALA A 154 -12.27 -46.64 -49.54
#